data_832f10466b82482c97650c11692acb35
#
_entry.id   832f10466b82482c97650c11692acb35
#
_cell.length_a   1.000
_cell.length_b   1.000
_cell.length_c   1.000
_cell.angle_alpha   90.00
_cell.angle_beta   90.00
_cell.angle_gamma   90.00
#
_symmetry.space_group_name_H-M   'P 1'
#
loop_
_entity.id
_entity.type
_entity.pdbx_description
1 polymer ?
#
loop_
_entity_poly.entity_id
_entity_poly.type
_entity_poly.pdbx_seq_one_letter_code
_entity_poly.pdbx_strand_id
1 'polypeptide(L)'
;APVAKKVIGVEIIEEAVEAAKENAALNGLSDRVSFICEDVFELLPRLEKEGELFDVVILDPPAFTKSRNSIKNAVKGYREINLRAMKLVKDGGFLATCSCSHFMDYELFTKTIGQAAKNVHKRLRQVEYRTQAPDHPILWAADESYYLKFYIFQVCNDR
;
A
#
# COMPACT_ATOMS: atom_id res chain seq x y z
N ALA A 1 -5.73 -14.40 -2.94
CA ALA A 1 -6.61 -14.68 -4.10
C ALA A 1 -7.55 -15.88 -3.89
N PRO A 2 -7.20 -16.98 -3.19
CA PRO A 2 -8.11 -18.16 -3.08
C PRO A 2 -9.50 -17.85 -2.50
N VAL A 3 -9.60 -16.88 -1.60
CA VAL A 3 -10.86 -16.48 -0.94
C VAL A 3 -11.49 -15.21 -1.51
N ALA A 4 -10.78 -14.47 -2.34
CA ALA A 4 -11.29 -13.24 -2.95
C ALA A 4 -12.12 -13.55 -4.20
N LYS A 5 -13.23 -12.85 -4.39
CA LYS A 5 -14.07 -12.97 -5.59
C LYS A 5 -13.40 -12.33 -6.81
N LYS A 6 -12.75 -11.18 -6.60
CA LYS A 6 -12.03 -10.42 -7.63
C LYS A 6 -10.79 -9.79 -7.02
N VAL A 7 -9.68 -9.82 -7.74
CA VAL A 7 -8.42 -9.16 -7.37
C VAL A 7 -7.92 -8.38 -8.58
N ILE A 8 -7.46 -7.16 -8.33
CA ILE A 8 -6.81 -6.32 -9.35
C ILE A 8 -5.40 -6.05 -8.86
N GLY A 9 -4.40 -6.51 -9.59
CA GLY A 9 -2.99 -6.14 -9.40
C GLY A 9 -2.65 -4.94 -10.29
N VAL A 10 -1.85 -4.03 -9.78
CA VAL A 10 -1.41 -2.83 -10.53
C VAL A 10 0.11 -2.75 -10.47
N GLU A 11 0.71 -2.60 -11.63
CA GLU A 11 2.15 -2.47 -11.79
C GLU A 11 2.43 -1.60 -13.01
N ILE A 12 3.49 -0.79 -12.95
CA ILE A 12 3.87 0.10 -14.05
C ILE A 12 4.77 -0.57 -15.09
N ILE A 13 5.43 -1.67 -14.72
CA ILE A 13 6.37 -2.40 -15.57
C ILE A 13 5.62 -3.50 -16.33
N GLU A 14 5.56 -3.41 -17.65
CA GLU A 14 4.80 -4.34 -18.50
C GLU A 14 5.27 -5.78 -18.36
N GLU A 15 6.57 -6.03 -18.33
CA GLU A 15 7.14 -7.38 -18.13
C GLU A 15 6.73 -8.01 -16.79
N ALA A 16 6.61 -7.19 -15.74
CA ALA A 16 6.14 -7.66 -14.43
C ALA A 16 4.64 -7.99 -14.46
N VAL A 17 3.85 -7.24 -15.23
CA VAL A 17 2.42 -7.52 -15.46
C VAL A 17 2.25 -8.84 -16.20
N GLU A 18 3.02 -9.10 -17.24
CA GLU A 18 2.96 -10.36 -17.98
C GLU A 18 3.36 -11.56 -17.09
N ALA A 19 4.46 -11.45 -16.36
CA ALA A 19 4.87 -12.48 -15.40
C ALA A 19 3.78 -12.74 -14.33
N ALA A 20 3.10 -11.70 -13.86
CA ALA A 20 2.00 -11.82 -12.91
C ALA A 20 0.78 -12.54 -13.52
N LYS A 21 0.45 -12.29 -14.80
CA LYS A 21 -0.61 -13.00 -15.53
C LYS A 21 -0.27 -14.49 -15.69
N GLU A 22 0.97 -14.81 -16.06
CA GLU A 22 1.44 -16.20 -16.16
C GLU A 22 1.33 -16.91 -14.82
N ASN A 23 1.78 -16.28 -13.72
CA ASN A 23 1.66 -16.81 -12.38
C ASN A 23 0.21 -17.05 -11.96
N ALA A 24 -0.71 -16.15 -12.31
CA ALA A 24 -2.13 -16.34 -12.06
C ALA A 24 -2.69 -17.55 -12.84
N ALA A 25 -2.29 -17.72 -14.09
CA ALA A 25 -2.69 -18.84 -14.91
C ALA A 25 -2.16 -20.17 -14.36
N LEU A 26 -0.88 -20.24 -13.97
CA LEU A 26 -0.26 -21.42 -13.34
C LEU A 26 -0.99 -21.86 -12.06
N ASN A 27 -1.59 -20.91 -11.34
CA ASN A 27 -2.34 -21.17 -10.10
C ASN A 27 -3.85 -21.33 -10.33
N GLY A 28 -4.34 -21.34 -11.57
CA GLY A 28 -5.77 -21.46 -11.89
C GLY A 28 -6.61 -20.30 -11.39
N LEU A 29 -6.06 -19.08 -11.38
CA LEU A 29 -6.68 -17.86 -10.83
C LEU A 29 -7.06 -16.82 -11.88
N SER A 30 -6.88 -17.11 -13.18
CA SER A 30 -7.10 -16.15 -14.28
C SER A 30 -8.55 -15.67 -14.40
N ASP A 31 -9.50 -16.42 -13.85
CA ASP A 31 -10.93 -16.08 -13.83
C ASP A 31 -11.27 -14.96 -12.84
N ARG A 32 -10.42 -14.73 -11.82
CA ARG A 32 -10.69 -13.80 -10.73
C ARG A 32 -9.58 -12.80 -10.46
N VAL A 33 -8.39 -12.99 -11.03
CA VAL A 33 -7.25 -12.06 -10.89
C VAL A 33 -6.98 -11.39 -12.23
N SER A 34 -7.01 -10.07 -12.25
CA SER A 34 -6.66 -9.25 -13.40
C SER A 34 -5.53 -8.27 -13.06
N PHE A 35 -4.83 -7.79 -14.08
CA PHE A 35 -3.71 -6.88 -13.89
C PHE A 35 -3.86 -5.65 -14.80
N ILE A 36 -3.48 -4.49 -14.26
CA ILE A 36 -3.46 -3.19 -14.96
C ILE A 36 -2.00 -2.72 -15.01
N CYS A 37 -1.50 -2.43 -16.22
CA CYS A 37 -0.20 -1.80 -16.41
C CYS A 37 -0.40 -0.28 -16.46
N GLU A 38 -0.24 0.40 -15.30
CA GLU A 38 -0.47 1.85 -15.20
C GLU A 38 0.21 2.42 -13.94
N ASP A 39 0.52 3.74 -14.00
CA ASP A 39 0.98 4.45 -12.81
C ASP A 39 -0.17 4.60 -11.80
N VAL A 40 0.07 4.19 -10.56
CA VAL A 40 -0.93 4.27 -9.48
C VAL A 40 -1.36 5.71 -9.18
N PHE A 41 -0.51 6.71 -9.41
CA PHE A 41 -0.85 8.11 -9.20
C PHE A 41 -1.85 8.64 -10.23
N GLU A 42 -1.95 8.02 -11.40
CA GLU A 42 -2.98 8.29 -12.42
C GLU A 42 -4.22 7.41 -12.23
N LEU A 43 -4.00 6.12 -11.90
CA LEU A 43 -5.08 5.15 -11.74
C LEU A 43 -5.99 5.45 -10.55
N LEU A 44 -5.42 5.72 -9.35
CA LEU A 44 -6.23 5.89 -8.15
C LEU A 44 -7.22 7.06 -8.24
N PRO A 45 -6.85 8.26 -8.76
CA PRO A 45 -7.82 9.34 -9.00
C PRO A 45 -8.93 8.95 -9.99
N ARG A 46 -8.62 8.16 -11.01
CA ARG A 46 -9.59 7.68 -11.98
C ARG A 46 -10.59 6.74 -11.35
N LEU A 47 -10.15 5.74 -10.58
CA LEU A 47 -11.02 4.83 -9.84
C LEU A 47 -11.92 5.58 -8.82
N GLU A 48 -11.38 6.60 -8.15
CA GLU A 48 -12.15 7.47 -7.26
C GLU A 48 -13.29 8.18 -8.02
N LYS A 49 -13.00 8.73 -9.20
CA LYS A 49 -13.99 9.41 -10.05
C LYS A 49 -15.05 8.46 -10.59
N GLU A 50 -14.69 7.22 -10.87
CA GLU A 50 -15.58 6.15 -11.31
C GLU A 50 -16.44 5.59 -10.17
N GLY A 51 -16.13 5.95 -8.91
CA GLY A 51 -16.87 5.51 -7.73
C GLY A 51 -16.54 4.07 -7.31
N GLU A 52 -15.41 3.54 -7.74
CA GLU A 52 -14.96 2.20 -7.40
C GLU A 52 -14.65 2.08 -5.89
N LEU A 53 -15.10 1.00 -5.27
CA LEU A 53 -14.85 0.71 -3.85
C LEU A 53 -14.43 -0.74 -3.67
N PHE A 54 -13.43 -0.95 -2.82
CA PHE A 54 -12.83 -2.25 -2.53
C PHE A 54 -13.00 -2.61 -1.05
N ASP A 55 -13.13 -3.91 -0.78
CA ASP A 55 -13.15 -4.44 0.59
C ASP A 55 -11.75 -4.37 1.23
N VAL A 56 -10.70 -4.54 0.40
CA VAL A 56 -9.30 -4.49 0.81
C VAL A 56 -8.48 -3.77 -0.25
N VAL A 57 -7.65 -2.82 0.19
CA VAL A 57 -6.60 -2.20 -0.65
C VAL A 57 -5.24 -2.50 -0.03
N ILE A 58 -4.28 -2.92 -0.85
CA ILE A 58 -2.91 -3.20 -0.43
C ILE A 58 -1.97 -2.23 -1.15
N LEU A 59 -1.17 -1.48 -0.40
CA LEU A 59 -0.15 -0.57 -0.89
C LEU A 59 1.24 -1.10 -0.52
N ASP A 60 1.98 -1.52 -1.52
CA ASP A 60 3.39 -1.93 -1.39
C ASP A 60 4.24 -1.14 -2.41
N PRO A 61 4.34 0.18 -2.23
CA PRO A 61 5.09 1.02 -3.15
C PRO A 61 6.60 0.80 -3.00
N PRO A 62 7.38 1.10 -4.04
CA PRO A 62 8.84 1.15 -3.91
C PRO A 62 9.25 2.21 -2.89
N ALA A 63 10.49 2.13 -2.41
CA ALA A 63 11.05 3.15 -1.53
C ALA A 63 11.08 4.52 -2.23
N PHE A 64 10.22 5.45 -1.81
CA PHE A 64 10.17 6.81 -2.37
C PHE A 64 11.38 7.67 -2.01
N THR A 65 12.24 7.20 -1.10
CA THR A 65 13.48 7.89 -0.77
C THR A 65 14.63 6.91 -0.57
N LYS A 66 15.77 7.28 -1.14
CA LYS A 66 17.07 6.60 -0.99
C LYS A 66 18.09 7.49 -0.26
N SER A 67 17.69 8.69 0.18
CA SER A 67 18.58 9.65 0.85
C SER A 67 17.79 10.58 1.78
N ARG A 68 18.48 11.15 2.78
CA ARG A 68 17.90 12.14 3.70
C ARG A 68 17.36 13.38 2.98
N ASN A 69 17.98 13.80 1.89
CA ASN A 69 17.58 14.99 1.13
C ASN A 69 16.22 14.83 0.42
N SER A 70 15.80 13.59 0.14
CA SER A 70 14.54 13.30 -0.54
C SER A 70 13.38 12.92 0.40
N ILE A 71 13.57 12.95 1.73
CA ILE A 71 12.54 12.60 2.72
C ILE A 71 11.24 13.39 2.53
N LYS A 72 11.34 14.72 2.30
CA LYS A 72 10.16 15.58 2.11
C LYS A 72 9.31 15.15 0.91
N ASN A 73 9.94 14.73 -0.17
CA ASN A 73 9.24 14.23 -1.35
C ASN A 73 8.63 12.83 -1.10
N ALA A 74 9.34 11.97 -0.37
CA ALA A 74 8.82 10.68 0.05
C ALA A 74 7.57 10.82 0.93
N VAL A 75 7.58 11.72 1.92
CA VAL A 75 6.41 12.01 2.76
C VAL A 75 5.21 12.43 1.91
N LYS A 76 5.42 13.28 0.88
CA LYS A 76 4.34 13.67 -0.05
C LYS A 76 3.80 12.45 -0.81
N GLY A 77 4.68 11.61 -1.37
CA GLY A 77 4.29 10.41 -2.11
C GLY A 77 3.51 9.41 -1.25
N TYR A 78 4.05 9.07 -0.07
CA TYR A 78 3.36 8.17 0.87
C TYR A 78 2.03 8.73 1.35
N ARG A 79 1.96 10.05 1.62
CA ARG A 79 0.70 10.70 2.00
C ARG A 79 -0.33 10.61 0.89
N GLU A 80 0.05 10.94 -0.34
CA GLU A 80 -0.85 10.96 -1.49
C GLU A 80 -1.40 9.56 -1.79
N ILE A 81 -0.53 8.56 -1.90
CA ILE A 81 -0.99 7.19 -2.23
C ILE A 81 -1.91 6.63 -1.13
N ASN A 82 -1.59 6.85 0.16
CA ASN A 82 -2.42 6.40 1.26
C ASN A 82 -3.77 7.15 1.30
N LEU A 83 -3.76 8.47 1.06
CA LEU A 83 -4.96 9.28 0.98
C LEU A 83 -5.91 8.78 -0.11
N ARG A 84 -5.40 8.54 -1.32
CA ARG A 84 -6.18 8.02 -2.45
C ARG A 84 -6.72 6.62 -2.16
N ALA A 85 -5.87 5.74 -1.65
CA ALA A 85 -6.28 4.39 -1.30
C ALA A 85 -7.42 4.36 -0.26
N MET A 86 -7.35 5.20 0.78
CA MET A 86 -8.40 5.27 1.80
C MET A 86 -9.77 5.68 1.24
N LYS A 87 -9.80 6.49 0.18
CA LYS A 87 -11.07 6.85 -0.50
C LYS A 87 -11.68 5.69 -1.26
N LEU A 88 -10.86 4.74 -1.70
CA LEU A 88 -11.28 3.55 -2.42
C LEU A 88 -11.64 2.37 -1.49
N VAL A 89 -11.42 2.50 -0.18
CA VAL A 89 -11.80 1.46 0.78
C VAL A 89 -13.24 1.70 1.24
N LYS A 90 -14.09 0.67 1.18
CA LYS A 90 -15.44 0.66 1.75
C LYS A 90 -15.40 1.01 3.24
N ASP A 91 -16.48 1.59 3.77
CA ASP A 91 -16.63 1.78 5.23
C ASP A 91 -16.54 0.42 5.94
N GLY A 92 -15.64 0.31 6.92
CA GLY A 92 -15.34 -0.95 7.61
C GLY A 92 -14.39 -1.90 6.86
N GLY A 93 -13.97 -1.57 5.64
CA GLY A 93 -12.97 -2.32 4.86
C GLY A 93 -11.55 -2.13 5.38
N PHE A 94 -10.55 -2.70 4.70
CA PHE A 94 -9.18 -2.76 5.19
C PHE A 94 -8.19 -2.12 4.24
N LEU A 95 -7.22 -1.41 4.81
CA LEU A 95 -6.03 -0.91 4.14
C LEU A 95 -4.80 -1.59 4.73
N ALA A 96 -4.06 -2.33 3.89
CA ALA A 96 -2.71 -2.76 4.20
C ALA A 96 -1.72 -1.80 3.53
N THR A 97 -0.79 -1.23 4.27
CA THR A 97 0.17 -0.25 3.73
C THR A 97 1.53 -0.43 4.36
N CYS A 98 2.57 -0.30 3.55
CA CYS A 98 3.93 -0.44 4.01
C CYS A 98 4.90 0.60 3.45
N SER A 99 6.05 0.68 4.09
CA SER A 99 7.24 1.38 3.62
C SER A 99 8.47 0.53 3.89
N CYS A 100 9.22 0.23 2.84
CA CYS A 100 10.52 -0.43 2.92
C CYS A 100 11.69 0.55 2.99
N SER A 101 11.45 1.86 3.12
CA SER A 101 12.52 2.86 3.20
C SER A 101 13.03 3.01 4.63
N HIS A 102 14.33 2.82 4.82
CA HIS A 102 15.02 3.12 6.08
C HIS A 102 14.81 4.60 6.51
N PHE A 103 14.84 5.53 5.56
CA PHE A 103 14.67 6.97 5.84
C PHE A 103 13.23 7.40 6.17
N MET A 104 12.28 6.52 5.97
CA MET A 104 10.91 6.69 6.43
C MET A 104 10.74 5.86 7.71
N ASP A 105 11.19 6.42 8.84
CA ASP A 105 11.09 5.75 10.13
C ASP A 105 9.64 5.51 10.59
N TYR A 106 9.48 4.78 11.67
CA TYR A 106 8.18 4.43 12.24
C TYR A 106 7.32 5.65 12.54
N GLU A 107 7.90 6.66 13.22
CA GLU A 107 7.16 7.85 13.66
C GLU A 107 6.70 8.69 12.47
N LEU A 108 7.60 8.91 11.52
CA LEU A 108 7.32 9.69 10.31
C LEU A 108 6.27 9.01 9.44
N PHE A 109 6.37 7.67 9.26
CA PHE A 109 5.39 6.91 8.48
C PHE A 109 4.01 6.93 9.14
N THR A 110 3.93 6.66 10.45
CA THR A 110 2.69 6.73 11.22
C THR A 110 2.03 8.10 11.16
N LYS A 111 2.82 9.17 11.35
CA LYS A 111 2.34 10.55 11.23
C LYS A 111 1.83 10.86 9.82
N THR A 112 2.53 10.39 8.81
CA THR A 112 2.15 10.60 7.40
C THR A 112 0.81 9.94 7.07
N ILE A 113 0.60 8.68 7.50
CA ILE A 113 -0.68 7.96 7.31
C ILE A 113 -1.80 8.65 8.10
N GLY A 114 -1.54 9.04 9.36
CA GLY A 114 -2.53 9.75 10.18
C GLY A 114 -2.98 11.09 9.58
N GLN A 115 -2.06 11.83 8.95
CA GLN A 115 -2.39 13.05 8.21
C GLN A 115 -3.22 12.76 6.96
N ALA A 116 -2.88 11.69 6.21
CA ALA A 116 -3.66 11.27 5.06
C ALA A 116 -5.12 10.95 5.45
N ALA A 117 -5.30 10.19 6.54
CA ALA A 117 -6.63 9.83 7.04
C ALA A 117 -7.47 11.06 7.43
N LYS A 118 -6.88 12.02 8.15
CA LYS A 118 -7.55 13.29 8.50
C LYS A 118 -8.01 14.06 7.28
N ASN A 119 -7.18 14.11 6.22
CA ASN A 119 -7.49 14.86 5.00
C ASN A 119 -8.68 14.28 4.21
N VAL A 120 -9.02 13.03 4.44
CA VAL A 120 -10.15 12.34 3.77
C VAL A 120 -11.29 11.98 4.73
N HIS A 121 -11.27 12.53 5.96
CA HIS A 121 -12.28 12.29 6.98
C HIS A 121 -12.51 10.79 7.25
N LYS A 122 -11.41 10.02 7.36
CA LYS A 122 -11.43 8.60 7.71
C LYS A 122 -10.80 8.38 9.08
N ARG A 123 -11.36 7.44 9.83
CA ARG A 123 -10.77 6.91 11.06
C ARG A 123 -10.11 5.57 10.78
N LEU A 124 -8.90 5.40 11.26
CA LEU A 124 -8.13 4.18 11.14
C LEU A 124 -8.11 3.45 12.49
N ARG A 125 -8.50 2.18 12.48
CA ARG A 125 -8.31 1.26 13.61
C ARG A 125 -7.16 0.34 13.25
N GLN A 126 -6.04 0.44 13.95
CA GLN A 126 -4.92 -0.47 13.73
C GLN A 126 -5.30 -1.89 14.13
N VAL A 127 -5.20 -2.80 13.19
CA VAL A 127 -5.45 -4.24 13.38
C VAL A 127 -4.13 -4.96 13.61
N GLU A 128 -3.11 -4.61 12.81
CA GLU A 128 -1.82 -5.28 12.82
C GLU A 128 -0.69 -4.26 12.58
N TYR A 129 0.45 -4.51 13.18
CA TYR A 129 1.73 -3.90 12.84
C TYR A 129 2.81 -4.96 12.80
N ARG A 130 3.56 -5.00 11.72
CA ARG A 130 4.66 -5.94 11.53
C ARG A 130 5.88 -5.27 10.94
N THR A 131 7.02 -5.90 11.17
CA THR A 131 8.30 -5.62 10.56
C THR A 131 8.62 -6.70 9.53
N GLN A 132 9.86 -6.77 9.06
CA GLN A 132 10.31 -7.78 8.12
C GLN A 132 10.22 -9.20 8.67
N ALA A 133 10.14 -10.16 7.74
CA ALA A 133 10.08 -11.57 8.06
C ALA A 133 11.44 -12.09 8.61
N PRO A 134 11.46 -13.26 9.28
CA PRO A 134 12.67 -13.79 9.92
C PRO A 134 13.85 -14.08 8.99
N ASP A 135 13.62 -14.25 7.70
CA ASP A 135 14.66 -14.38 6.67
C ASP A 135 15.40 -13.07 6.36
N HIS A 136 14.88 -11.95 6.89
CA HIS A 136 15.51 -10.62 6.87
C HIS A 136 15.68 -10.11 8.31
N PRO A 137 16.64 -10.65 9.09
CA PRO A 137 16.75 -10.37 10.51
C PRO A 137 17.13 -8.91 10.78
N ILE A 138 16.59 -8.36 11.87
CA ILE A 138 16.98 -7.05 12.38
C ILE A 138 18.26 -7.24 13.21
N LEU A 139 19.31 -6.52 12.84
CA LEU A 139 20.57 -6.48 13.57
C LEU A 139 20.57 -5.31 14.54
N TRP A 140 20.62 -5.59 15.85
CA TRP A 140 20.52 -4.55 16.89
C TRP A 140 21.64 -3.48 16.84
N ALA A 141 22.77 -3.79 16.24
CA ALA A 141 23.87 -2.86 16.06
C ALA A 141 23.85 -2.10 14.72
N ALA A 142 22.83 -2.30 13.90
CA ALA A 142 22.72 -1.74 12.56
C ALA A 142 21.30 -1.25 12.29
N ASP A 143 21.04 0.03 12.58
CA ASP A 143 19.72 0.67 12.44
C ASP A 143 19.14 0.55 11.03
N GLU A 144 20.02 0.53 10.00
CA GLU A 144 19.62 0.36 8.61
C GLU A 144 18.99 -1.00 8.31
N SER A 145 19.20 -2.00 9.16
CA SER A 145 18.57 -3.31 9.04
C SER A 145 17.08 -3.29 9.39
N TYR A 146 16.61 -2.26 10.13
CA TYR A 146 15.21 -2.06 10.44
C TYR A 146 14.55 -1.17 9.40
N TYR A 147 14.05 -1.75 8.31
CA TYR A 147 13.56 -0.99 7.16
C TYR A 147 12.07 -1.16 6.87
N LEU A 148 11.43 -2.28 7.22
CA LEU A 148 10.02 -2.51 6.89
C LEU A 148 9.09 -2.07 8.02
N LYS A 149 8.14 -1.21 7.67
CA LYS A 149 6.98 -0.84 8.47
C LYS A 149 5.75 -1.27 7.70
N PHE A 150 4.99 -2.21 8.24
CA PHE A 150 3.77 -2.74 7.63
C PHE A 150 2.59 -2.61 8.60
N TYR A 151 1.53 -1.98 8.13
CA TYR A 151 0.29 -1.82 8.88
C TYR A 151 -0.90 -2.44 8.16
N ILE A 152 -1.82 -2.98 8.94
CA ILE A 152 -3.19 -3.25 8.50
C ILE A 152 -4.12 -2.39 9.35
N PHE A 153 -4.93 -1.58 8.68
CA PHE A 153 -5.96 -0.75 9.29
C PHE A 153 -7.34 -1.17 8.82
N GLN A 154 -8.32 -1.18 9.74
CA GLN A 154 -9.70 -1.06 9.38
C GLN A 154 -10.00 0.42 9.12
N VAL A 155 -10.59 0.73 7.97
CA VAL A 155 -10.92 2.09 7.55
C VAL A 155 -12.40 2.35 7.81
N CYS A 156 -12.72 3.37 8.61
CA CYS A 156 -14.08 3.76 8.93
C CYS A 156 -14.33 5.21 8.52
N ASN A 157 -15.56 5.53 8.12
CA ASN A 157 -15.95 6.91 7.91
C ASN A 157 -15.93 7.67 9.25
N ASP A 158 -15.51 8.92 9.21
CA ASP A 158 -15.66 9.81 10.37
C ASP A 158 -17.12 10.26 10.44
N ARG A 159 -17.77 9.94 11.56
CA ARG A 159 -19.17 10.29 11.82
C ARG A 159 -19.25 11.60 12.56
#